data_61c3d546f55cfc7c0fdfdd4af3a30a5e
#
_entry.id   61c3d546f55cfc7c0fdfdd4af3a30a5e
#
_cell.length_a   1.000
_cell.length_b   1.000
_cell.length_c   1.000
_cell.angle_alpha   90.00
_cell.angle_beta   90.00
_cell.angle_gamma   90.00
#
_symmetry.space_group_name_H-M   'P 1'
#
loop_
_entity.id
_entity.type
_entity.pdbx_description
1 polymer ?
#
loop_
_entity_poly.entity_id
_entity_poly.type
_entity_poly.pdbx_seq_one_letter_code
_entity_poly.pdbx_strand_id
1 'polypeptide(L)'
;MPLRHIAIIPARKGSKGLPGKNRMFFDNTADFLDDLDWIEKVIVSTDDEEIAKMAISRNYTVHNRRPELADDEASIRSVFISISKEMKLGADDRMWLFYLPVLFKEKQDFDDAFKIVDVHDCQNLCGFVEMEDGSHPFYTWRHDEDNSTMLQY
;
A
#
# COMPACT_ATOMS: atom_id res chain seq x y z
N MET A 1 0.35 -15.93 -17.48
CA MET A 1 -0.95 -15.23 -17.38
C MET A 1 -0.67 -13.73 -17.23
N PRO A 2 -1.57 -12.83 -17.59
CA PRO A 2 -1.35 -11.42 -17.31
C PRO A 2 -1.23 -11.21 -15.80
N LEU A 3 -0.41 -10.21 -15.40
CA LEU A 3 -0.27 -9.82 -14.00
C LEU A 3 -1.62 -9.26 -13.50
N ARG A 4 -1.97 -9.59 -12.25
CA ARG A 4 -3.14 -9.01 -11.58
C ARG A 4 -2.68 -7.97 -10.56
N HIS A 5 -3.25 -6.79 -10.62
CA HIS A 5 -2.90 -5.67 -9.77
C HIS A 5 -3.93 -5.50 -8.66
N ILE A 6 -3.47 -5.63 -7.41
CA ILE A 6 -4.32 -5.67 -6.22
C ILE A 6 -3.90 -4.55 -5.28
N ALA A 7 -4.79 -3.62 -5.01
CA ALA A 7 -4.57 -2.57 -4.02
C ALA A 7 -4.75 -3.13 -2.60
N ILE A 8 -3.82 -2.81 -1.72
CA ILE A 8 -3.84 -3.17 -0.31
C ILE A 8 -3.91 -1.89 0.53
N ILE A 9 -4.97 -1.75 1.32
CA ILE A 9 -5.16 -0.67 2.28
C ILE A 9 -4.99 -1.23 3.71
N PRO A 10 -3.85 -1.01 4.36
CA PRO A 10 -3.68 -1.35 5.76
C PRO A 10 -4.30 -0.26 6.64
N ALA A 11 -5.33 -0.62 7.41
CA ALA A 11 -6.12 0.32 8.20
C ALA A 11 -6.43 -0.24 9.59
N ARG A 12 -5.41 -0.28 10.47
CA ARG A 12 -5.60 -0.75 11.84
C ARG A 12 -6.43 0.23 12.68
N LYS A 13 -7.15 -0.30 13.66
CA LYS A 13 -7.75 0.47 14.74
C LYS A 13 -6.67 1.08 15.63
N GLY A 14 -6.94 2.22 16.24
CA GLY A 14 -6.07 2.73 17.30
C GLY A 14 -4.79 3.43 16.81
N SER A 15 -4.90 4.36 15.87
CA SER A 15 -3.79 5.24 15.52
C SER A 15 -3.43 6.18 16.69
N LYS A 16 -2.18 6.13 17.18
CA LYS A 16 -1.73 6.91 18.35
C LYS A 16 -1.70 8.42 18.11
N GLY A 17 -1.29 8.86 16.92
CA GLY A 17 -1.11 10.28 16.61
C GLY A 17 -2.42 11.06 16.39
N LEU A 18 -3.38 10.44 15.72
CA LEU A 18 -4.70 11.02 15.43
C LEU A 18 -5.76 9.92 15.52
N PRO A 19 -6.55 9.88 16.60
CA PRO A 19 -7.61 8.90 16.76
C PRO A 19 -8.60 8.97 15.58
N GLY A 20 -8.95 7.82 15.02
CA GLY A 20 -9.90 7.75 13.91
C GLY A 20 -9.37 8.23 12.54
N LYS A 21 -8.08 8.58 12.42
CA LYS A 21 -7.53 9.09 11.16
C LYS A 21 -7.81 8.20 9.95
N ASN A 22 -7.77 6.88 10.13
CA ASN A 22 -8.01 5.95 9.04
C ASN A 22 -9.45 6.02 8.53
N ARG A 23 -10.43 6.24 9.41
CA ARG A 23 -11.83 6.46 9.02
C ARG A 23 -12.01 7.79 8.29
N MET A 24 -11.31 8.85 8.73
CA MET A 24 -11.40 10.19 8.13
C MET A 24 -10.85 10.21 6.69
N PHE A 25 -9.82 9.41 6.42
CA PHE A 25 -9.10 9.45 5.15
C PHE A 25 -9.45 8.28 4.21
N PHE A 26 -10.35 7.40 4.64
CA PHE A 26 -10.72 6.21 3.87
C PHE A 26 -11.27 6.58 2.48
N ASP A 27 -12.27 7.47 2.45
CA ASP A 27 -12.93 7.84 1.21
C ASP A 27 -11.98 8.54 0.22
N ASN A 28 -11.06 9.38 0.70
CA ASN A 28 -10.05 10.00 -0.17
C ASN A 28 -9.21 8.95 -0.93
N THR A 29 -8.78 7.89 -0.24
CA THR A 29 -8.01 6.83 -0.89
C THR A 29 -8.89 5.94 -1.74
N ALA A 30 -10.13 5.66 -1.31
CA ALA A 30 -11.06 4.86 -2.08
C ALA A 30 -11.46 5.55 -3.40
N ASP A 31 -11.80 6.84 -3.36
CA ASP A 31 -12.10 7.62 -4.57
C ASP A 31 -10.92 7.63 -5.55
N PHE A 32 -9.70 7.78 -5.03
CA PHE A 32 -8.49 7.70 -5.86
C PHE A 32 -8.32 6.32 -6.51
N LEU A 33 -8.61 5.23 -5.78
CA LEU A 33 -8.51 3.86 -6.33
C LEU A 33 -9.57 3.58 -7.38
N ASP A 34 -10.76 4.17 -7.25
CA ASP A 34 -11.84 4.03 -8.23
C ASP A 34 -11.47 4.68 -9.60
N ASP A 35 -10.48 5.60 -9.60
CA ASP A 35 -9.94 6.23 -10.82
C ASP A 35 -8.80 5.41 -11.48
N LEU A 36 -8.33 4.32 -10.85
CA LEU A 36 -7.26 3.47 -11.37
C LEU A 36 -7.83 2.22 -12.07
N ASP A 37 -8.09 2.32 -13.37
CA ASP A 37 -8.73 1.27 -14.17
C ASP A 37 -7.99 -0.08 -14.20
N TRP A 38 -6.69 -0.07 -13.89
CA TRP A 38 -5.84 -1.25 -13.88
C TRP A 38 -5.82 -1.99 -12.52
N ILE A 39 -6.44 -1.45 -11.48
CA ILE A 39 -6.62 -2.15 -10.20
C ILE A 39 -7.82 -3.10 -10.31
N GLU A 40 -7.56 -4.39 -10.27
CA GLU A 40 -8.60 -5.42 -10.41
C GLU A 40 -9.31 -5.72 -9.09
N LYS A 41 -8.65 -5.48 -7.97
CA LYS A 41 -9.17 -5.80 -6.65
C LYS A 41 -8.62 -4.89 -5.58
N VAL A 42 -9.46 -4.49 -4.64
CA VAL A 42 -9.04 -3.77 -3.43
C VAL A 42 -9.24 -4.66 -2.22
N ILE A 43 -8.21 -4.79 -1.39
CA ILE A 43 -8.24 -5.52 -0.13
C ILE A 43 -7.94 -4.54 1.01
N VAL A 44 -8.86 -4.41 1.93
CA VAL A 44 -8.73 -3.59 3.14
C VAL A 44 -8.40 -4.49 4.32
N SER A 45 -7.20 -4.34 4.88
CA SER A 45 -6.76 -5.10 6.04
C SER A 45 -7.01 -4.30 7.30
N THR A 46 -8.02 -4.70 8.08
CA THR A 46 -8.46 -3.93 9.26
C THR A 46 -8.95 -4.82 10.40
N ASP A 47 -8.80 -4.31 11.62
CA ASP A 47 -9.43 -4.75 12.87
C ASP A 47 -10.50 -3.74 13.35
N ASP A 48 -10.84 -2.74 12.53
CA ASP A 48 -11.84 -1.72 12.79
C ASP A 48 -13.14 -2.03 12.04
N GLU A 49 -14.22 -2.30 12.80
CA GLU A 49 -15.53 -2.66 12.25
C GLU A 49 -16.14 -1.58 11.35
N GLU A 50 -15.90 -0.30 11.64
CA GLU A 50 -16.42 0.81 10.83
C GLU A 50 -15.70 0.88 9.49
N ILE A 51 -14.38 0.72 9.48
CA ILE A 51 -13.61 0.62 8.22
C ILE A 51 -14.02 -0.60 7.41
N ALA A 52 -14.28 -1.73 8.09
CA ALA A 52 -14.77 -2.93 7.40
C ALA A 52 -16.13 -2.68 6.71
N LYS A 53 -17.06 -1.97 7.38
CA LYS A 53 -18.34 -1.57 6.77
C LYS A 53 -18.15 -0.62 5.58
N MET A 54 -17.26 0.38 5.71
CA MET A 54 -16.93 1.29 4.61
C MET A 54 -16.36 0.54 3.40
N ALA A 55 -15.45 -0.41 3.63
CA ALA A 55 -14.88 -1.25 2.58
C ALA A 55 -15.95 -2.10 1.87
N ILE A 56 -16.83 -2.74 2.63
CA ILE A 56 -17.93 -3.55 2.08
C ILE A 56 -18.89 -2.70 1.25
N SER A 57 -19.22 -1.47 1.68
CA SER A 57 -20.11 -0.58 0.93
C SER A 57 -19.55 -0.18 -0.43
N ARG A 58 -18.23 -0.26 -0.61
CA ARG A 58 -17.53 -0.04 -1.90
C ARG A 58 -17.21 -1.32 -2.67
N ASN A 59 -17.77 -2.46 -2.28
CA ASN A 59 -17.46 -3.78 -2.84
C ASN A 59 -15.99 -4.20 -2.70
N TYR A 60 -15.26 -3.67 -1.72
CA TYR A 60 -13.91 -4.06 -1.43
C TYR A 60 -13.86 -5.33 -0.58
N THR A 61 -12.81 -6.11 -0.73
CA THR A 61 -12.58 -7.30 0.08
C THR A 61 -12.01 -6.91 1.44
N VAL A 62 -12.58 -7.42 2.52
CA VAL A 62 -12.05 -7.22 3.87
C VAL A 62 -11.17 -8.40 4.27
N HIS A 63 -9.93 -8.10 4.66
CA HIS A 63 -9.04 -9.01 5.37
C HIS A 63 -9.12 -8.69 6.86
N ASN A 64 -9.68 -9.60 7.65
CA ASN A 64 -9.81 -9.43 9.09
C ASN A 64 -8.43 -9.54 9.74
N ARG A 65 -7.88 -8.38 10.14
CA ARG A 65 -6.56 -8.31 10.73
C ARG A 65 -6.57 -8.91 12.13
N ARG A 66 -5.73 -9.90 12.35
CA ARG A 66 -5.55 -10.51 13.67
C ARG A 66 -4.91 -9.55 14.65
N PRO A 67 -5.16 -9.67 15.97
CA PRO A 67 -4.59 -8.78 16.99
C PRO A 67 -3.07 -8.64 16.91
N GLU A 68 -2.34 -9.73 16.66
CA GLU A 68 -0.87 -9.73 16.55
C GLU A 68 -0.34 -8.98 15.32
N LEU A 69 -1.20 -8.72 14.34
CA LEU A 69 -0.89 -7.90 13.16
C LEU A 69 -1.41 -6.46 13.30
N ALA A 70 -2.19 -6.19 14.32
CA ALA A 70 -2.74 -4.87 14.63
C ALA A 70 -1.87 -4.10 15.65
N ASP A 71 -0.87 -4.74 16.24
CA ASP A 71 0.09 -4.14 17.14
C ASP A 71 0.96 -3.07 16.44
N ASP A 72 1.51 -2.15 17.24
CA ASP A 72 2.43 -1.11 16.79
C ASP A 72 3.76 -1.67 16.25
N GLU A 73 4.18 -2.83 16.74
CA GLU A 73 5.40 -3.52 16.33
C GLU A 73 5.21 -4.41 15.11
N ALA A 74 3.97 -4.66 14.70
CA ALA A 74 3.68 -5.48 13.54
C ALA A 74 4.17 -4.81 12.25
N SER A 75 5.08 -5.47 11.54
CA SER A 75 5.58 -4.96 10.28
C SER A 75 4.52 -5.01 9.18
N ILE A 76 4.54 -4.05 8.27
CA ILE A 76 3.67 -4.08 7.08
C ILE A 76 3.91 -5.36 6.26
N ARG A 77 5.14 -5.88 6.24
CA ARG A 77 5.49 -7.13 5.58
C ARG A 77 4.69 -8.31 6.15
N SER A 78 4.53 -8.39 7.47
CA SER A 78 3.75 -9.44 8.11
C SER A 78 2.28 -9.40 7.71
N VAL A 79 1.73 -8.19 7.57
CA VAL A 79 0.36 -7.97 7.07
C VAL A 79 0.22 -8.46 5.63
N PHE A 80 1.17 -8.14 4.75
CA PHE A 80 1.17 -8.59 3.35
C PHE A 80 1.26 -10.12 3.24
N ILE A 81 2.11 -10.75 4.05
CA ILE A 81 2.23 -12.22 4.10
C ILE A 81 0.90 -12.85 4.53
N SER A 82 0.22 -12.29 5.54
CA SER A 82 -1.09 -12.78 5.98
C SER A 82 -2.13 -12.65 4.88
N ILE A 83 -2.22 -11.49 4.24
CA ILE A 83 -3.14 -11.25 3.11
C ILE A 83 -2.86 -12.26 1.98
N SER A 84 -1.61 -12.41 1.57
CA SER A 84 -1.22 -13.33 0.50
C SER A 84 -1.66 -14.76 0.79
N LYS A 85 -1.45 -15.23 2.01
CA LYS A 85 -1.84 -16.58 2.42
C LYS A 85 -3.36 -16.77 2.50
N GLU A 86 -4.06 -15.85 3.14
CA GLU A 86 -5.50 -15.95 3.37
C GLU A 86 -6.32 -15.76 2.09
N MET A 87 -5.86 -14.86 1.21
CA MET A 87 -6.50 -14.58 -0.08
C MET A 87 -5.98 -15.48 -1.21
N LYS A 88 -5.03 -16.38 -0.91
CA LYS A 88 -4.41 -17.32 -1.87
C LYS A 88 -3.82 -16.60 -3.09
N LEU A 89 -3.11 -15.50 -2.83
CA LEU A 89 -2.44 -14.75 -3.89
C LEU A 89 -1.24 -15.53 -4.42
N GLY A 90 -1.02 -15.49 -5.73
CA GLY A 90 0.02 -16.22 -6.45
C GLY A 90 1.17 -15.34 -6.94
N ALA A 91 2.03 -15.93 -7.75
CA ALA A 91 3.19 -15.24 -8.32
C ALA A 91 2.81 -14.15 -9.34
N ASP A 92 1.65 -14.26 -9.97
CA ASP A 92 1.14 -13.29 -10.95
C ASP A 92 0.41 -12.11 -10.29
N ASP A 93 0.27 -12.11 -8.95
CA ASP A 93 -0.38 -11.05 -8.21
C ASP A 93 0.62 -9.98 -7.79
N ARG A 94 0.33 -8.72 -8.11
CA ARG A 94 1.11 -7.55 -7.71
C ARG A 94 0.34 -6.76 -6.67
N MET A 95 0.87 -6.70 -5.45
CA MET A 95 0.24 -5.97 -4.33
C MET A 95 0.75 -4.53 -4.28
N TRP A 96 -0.16 -3.58 -4.36
CA TRP A 96 0.09 -2.14 -4.30
C TRP A 96 -0.31 -1.59 -2.95
N LEU A 97 0.60 -0.96 -2.25
CA LEU A 97 0.38 -0.42 -0.91
C LEU A 97 -0.18 1.00 -0.97
N PHE A 98 -1.36 1.19 -0.40
CA PHE A 98 -2.01 2.49 -0.26
C PHE A 98 -2.22 2.84 1.21
N TYR A 99 -1.43 3.77 1.73
CA TYR A 99 -1.61 4.29 3.07
C TYR A 99 -2.68 5.38 3.09
N LEU A 100 -3.66 5.25 3.97
CA LEU A 100 -4.77 6.22 4.11
C LEU A 100 -4.31 7.65 4.42
N PRO A 101 -3.29 7.89 5.28
CA PRO A 101 -2.82 9.25 5.55
C PRO A 101 -2.09 9.95 4.40
N VAL A 102 -1.78 9.27 3.33
CA VAL A 102 -1.20 9.88 2.14
C VAL A 102 -2.35 10.45 1.31
N LEU A 103 -2.65 11.75 1.52
CA LEU A 103 -3.83 12.40 0.93
C LEU A 103 -3.60 12.89 -0.50
N PHE A 104 -2.38 13.30 -0.81
CA PHE A 104 -2.02 13.79 -2.13
C PHE A 104 -1.38 12.65 -2.93
N LYS A 105 -2.09 12.23 -3.95
CA LYS A 105 -1.66 11.18 -4.89
C LYS A 105 -1.95 11.67 -6.29
N GLU A 106 -0.97 11.59 -7.17
CA GLU A 106 -1.16 11.93 -8.57
C GLU A 106 -1.33 10.64 -9.40
N LYS A 107 -2.43 10.57 -10.15
CA LYS A 107 -2.76 9.39 -10.96
C LYS A 107 -1.62 9.04 -11.93
N GLN A 108 -0.98 10.07 -12.51
CA GLN A 108 0.11 9.88 -13.47
C GLN A 108 1.28 9.07 -12.88
N ASP A 109 1.66 9.34 -11.62
CA ASP A 109 2.75 8.62 -10.96
C ASP A 109 2.44 7.13 -10.84
N PHE A 110 1.19 6.80 -10.52
CA PHE A 110 0.74 5.42 -10.40
C PHE A 110 0.60 4.73 -11.75
N ASP A 111 0.11 5.42 -12.77
CA ASP A 111 0.00 4.89 -14.13
C ASP A 111 1.40 4.63 -14.73
N ASP A 112 2.38 5.46 -14.43
CA ASP A 112 3.76 5.25 -14.88
C ASP A 112 4.45 4.11 -14.09
N ALA A 113 4.21 4.03 -12.79
CA ALA A 113 4.64 2.89 -11.99
C ALA A 113 4.03 1.57 -12.47
N PHE A 114 2.73 1.56 -12.82
CA PHE A 114 2.05 0.40 -13.39
C PHE A 114 2.75 -0.08 -14.68
N LYS A 115 3.04 0.83 -15.61
CA LYS A 115 3.75 0.49 -16.86
C LYS A 115 5.11 -0.15 -16.60
N ILE A 116 5.87 0.38 -15.60
CA ILE A 116 7.16 -0.19 -15.21
C ILE A 116 7.00 -1.62 -14.71
N VAL A 117 6.04 -1.85 -13.83
CA VAL A 117 5.79 -3.18 -13.23
C VAL A 117 5.34 -4.18 -14.28
N ASP A 118 4.45 -3.78 -15.20
CA ASP A 118 3.89 -4.65 -16.24
C ASP A 118 4.94 -5.04 -17.30
N VAL A 119 5.82 -4.09 -17.66
CA VAL A 119 6.84 -4.31 -18.71
C VAL A 119 8.06 -5.06 -18.17
N HIS A 120 8.51 -4.78 -16.95
CA HIS A 120 9.81 -5.25 -16.44
C HIS A 120 9.72 -6.42 -15.46
N ASP A 121 8.53 -6.96 -15.17
CA ASP A 121 8.31 -8.03 -14.18
C ASP A 121 9.01 -7.74 -12.85
N CYS A 122 8.87 -6.50 -12.36
CA CYS A 122 9.53 -6.06 -11.15
C CYS A 122 9.04 -6.82 -9.92
N GLN A 123 9.96 -7.28 -9.09
CA GLN A 123 9.61 -7.89 -7.80
C GLN A 123 9.22 -6.83 -6.76
N ASN A 124 9.86 -5.66 -6.80
CA ASN A 124 9.59 -4.53 -5.93
C ASN A 124 9.74 -3.22 -6.70
N LEU A 125 8.84 -2.29 -6.46
CA LEU A 125 8.93 -0.91 -6.92
C LEU A 125 8.65 0.03 -5.75
N CYS A 126 9.51 1.01 -5.55
CA CYS A 126 9.34 2.06 -4.54
C CYS A 126 9.55 3.42 -5.17
N GLY A 127 8.69 4.37 -4.83
CA GLY A 127 8.91 5.79 -5.15
C GLY A 127 9.87 6.42 -4.16
N PHE A 128 10.78 7.23 -4.66
CA PHE A 128 11.70 8.03 -3.85
C PHE A 128 11.60 9.49 -4.27
N VAL A 129 11.89 10.38 -3.34
CA VAL A 129 12.03 11.81 -3.61
C VAL A 129 13.45 12.24 -3.26
N GLU A 130 13.94 13.24 -3.97
CA GLU A 130 15.22 13.85 -3.62
C GLU A 130 15.15 14.46 -2.22
N MET A 131 16.20 14.23 -1.44
CA MET A 131 16.24 14.67 -0.05
C MET A 131 16.59 16.15 0.01
N GLU A 132 15.78 16.90 0.76
CA GLU A 132 16.11 18.29 1.11
C GLU A 132 17.21 18.35 2.19
N ASP A 133 17.97 19.43 2.20
CA ASP A 133 19.00 19.69 3.21
C ASP A 133 18.42 19.62 4.63
N GLY A 134 19.12 18.89 5.52
CA GLY A 134 18.75 18.73 6.92
C GLY A 134 18.00 17.45 7.28
N SER A 135 17.69 16.59 6.32
CA SER A 135 17.13 15.28 6.59
C SER A 135 18.15 14.34 7.23
N HIS A 136 17.69 13.43 8.09
CA HIS A 136 18.59 12.53 8.83
C HIS A 136 19.05 11.37 7.95
N PRO A 137 20.39 11.12 7.80
CA PRO A 137 20.91 10.12 6.87
C PRO A 137 20.47 8.68 7.15
N PHE A 138 20.10 8.33 8.37
CA PHE A 138 19.64 6.99 8.74
C PHE A 138 18.38 6.50 8.01
N TYR A 139 17.58 7.43 7.47
CA TYR A 139 16.33 7.14 6.76
C TYR A 139 16.44 7.41 5.27
N THR A 140 17.66 7.57 4.76
CA THR A 140 17.90 7.95 3.37
C THR A 140 18.50 6.79 2.58
N TRP A 141 18.28 6.86 1.28
CA TRP A 141 18.81 5.92 0.31
C TRP A 141 19.64 6.71 -0.70
N ARG A 142 20.76 6.18 -1.11
CA ARG A 142 21.56 6.74 -2.18
C ARG A 142 21.25 6.05 -3.49
N HIS A 143 20.98 6.82 -4.54
CA HIS A 143 20.87 6.27 -5.88
C HIS A 143 22.27 5.89 -6.39
N ASP A 144 22.43 4.66 -6.81
CA ASP A 144 23.61 4.18 -7.53
C ASP A 144 23.31 4.29 -9.02
N GLU A 145 23.87 5.32 -9.67
CA GLU A 145 23.63 5.61 -11.09
C GLU A 145 24.16 4.51 -11.99
N ASP A 146 25.25 3.84 -11.62
CA ASP A 146 25.91 2.82 -12.43
C ASP A 146 25.05 1.55 -12.55
N ASN A 147 24.33 1.21 -11.48
CA ASN A 147 23.50 0.01 -11.39
C ASN A 147 22.00 0.30 -11.39
N SER A 148 21.58 1.55 -11.44
CA SER A 148 20.19 1.98 -11.31
C SER A 148 19.47 1.39 -10.08
N THR A 149 20.20 1.31 -8.96
CA THR A 149 19.71 0.73 -7.71
C THR A 149 19.75 1.74 -6.57
N MET A 150 18.98 1.47 -5.52
CA MET A 150 18.99 2.26 -4.28
C MET A 150 19.77 1.53 -3.21
N LEU A 151 20.74 2.22 -2.62
CA LEU A 151 21.57 1.71 -1.51
C LEU A 151 21.19 2.44 -0.22
N GLN A 152 20.91 1.69 0.84
CA GLN A 152 20.68 2.27 2.16
C GLN A 152 22.01 2.76 2.76
N TYR A 153 21.98 3.92 3.43
CA TYR A 153 23.12 4.43 4.18
C TYR A 153 23.40 3.61 5.42
#